data_c12e1765501f5bf9367793f972ee550c
#
_entry.id   c12e1765501f5bf9367793f972ee550c
#
_cell.length_a   1.000
_cell.length_b   1.000
_cell.length_c   1.000
_cell.angle_alpha   90.00
_cell.angle_beta   90.00
_cell.angle_gamma   90.00
#
_symmetry.space_group_name_H-M   'P 1'
#
loop_
_entity.id
_entity.type
_entity.pdbx_description
1 polymer ?
#
loop_
_entity_poly.entity_id
_entity_poly.type
_entity_poly.pdbx_seq_one_letter_code
_entity_poly.pdbx_strand_id
1 'polypeptide(L)'
;SKVDLDSGASLEIDLGGGIVETGGRVIKDSSALESLLEEMEMILLEADMGIEAIDTVLNLLRNELIGSRLRKGANLAKVLEASLKRALRSLLRAGYWDLDETVNRLSKTEEGPVVLMVVGVNGVGKTTSVAKMAHRFTQQGHDVVLAAADTFRAGAIDQLQMHADRLNVRCVSSQRGGDPAAIARDAIDSAKA
;
A
#
# COMPACT_ATOMS: atom_id res chain seq x y z
N SER A 1 -20.98 -8.12 -21.76
CA SER A 1 -20.30 -9.10 -20.87
C SER A 1 -20.41 -8.60 -19.45
N LYS A 2 -20.88 -9.44 -18.53
CA LYS A 2 -20.90 -9.15 -17.10
C LYS A 2 -19.53 -9.44 -16.50
N VAL A 3 -19.01 -8.50 -15.72
CA VAL A 3 -17.76 -8.64 -15.00
C VAL A 3 -18.12 -8.59 -13.52
N ASP A 4 -17.96 -9.70 -12.80
CA ASP A 4 -18.11 -9.73 -11.35
C ASP A 4 -16.75 -9.39 -10.74
N LEU A 5 -16.73 -8.35 -9.91
CA LEU A 5 -15.58 -7.95 -9.11
C LEU A 5 -15.60 -8.70 -7.78
N ASP A 6 -14.44 -8.99 -7.21
CA ASP A 6 -14.29 -9.65 -5.90
C ASP A 6 -14.99 -8.89 -4.76
N SER A 7 -15.36 -7.62 -4.97
CA SER A 7 -16.12 -6.76 -4.06
C SER A 7 -17.63 -7.02 -4.07
N GLY A 8 -18.14 -7.91 -4.95
CA GLY A 8 -19.58 -8.17 -5.14
C GLY A 8 -20.28 -7.19 -6.07
N ALA A 9 -19.59 -6.19 -6.63
CA ALA A 9 -20.11 -5.33 -7.67
C ALA A 9 -20.01 -6.00 -9.04
N SER A 10 -21.02 -5.86 -9.90
CA SER A 10 -21.00 -6.42 -11.25
C SER A 10 -21.05 -5.29 -12.29
N LEU A 11 -20.08 -5.28 -13.19
CA LEU A 11 -20.02 -4.37 -14.33
C LEU A 11 -20.64 -5.03 -15.57
N GLU A 12 -21.65 -4.42 -16.15
CA GLU A 12 -22.23 -4.89 -17.43
C GLU A 12 -21.63 -4.10 -18.59
N ILE A 13 -20.75 -4.73 -19.35
CA ILE A 13 -20.01 -4.08 -20.43
C ILE A 13 -20.61 -4.47 -21.77
N ASP A 14 -21.30 -3.53 -22.43
CA ASP A 14 -21.69 -3.67 -23.85
C ASP A 14 -20.65 -3.00 -24.75
N LEU A 15 -19.81 -3.81 -25.36
CA LEU A 15 -18.82 -3.34 -26.34
C LEU A 15 -19.45 -3.17 -27.71
N GLY A 16 -20.51 -2.36 -27.81
CA GLY A 16 -21.26 -2.09 -29.08
C GLY A 16 -20.47 -2.38 -30.35
N GLY A 17 -21.08 -3.11 -31.30
CA GLY A 17 -20.59 -3.66 -32.54
C GLY A 17 -19.36 -3.07 -33.24
N GLY A 18 -18.16 -3.35 -32.69
CA GLY A 18 -16.91 -2.99 -33.36
C GLY A 18 -16.55 -3.99 -34.45
N ILE A 19 -16.02 -3.51 -35.57
CA ILE A 19 -15.58 -4.28 -36.73
C ILE A 19 -14.54 -5.33 -36.30
N VAL A 20 -14.82 -6.60 -36.58
CA VAL A 20 -13.87 -7.71 -36.38
C VAL A 20 -12.92 -7.74 -37.55
N GLU A 21 -11.77 -7.10 -37.45
CA GLU A 21 -10.67 -7.33 -38.38
C GLU A 21 -9.87 -8.56 -37.95
N THR A 22 -9.24 -9.23 -38.91
CA THR A 22 -8.34 -10.37 -38.69
C THR A 22 -7.22 -9.98 -37.73
N GLY A 23 -7.41 -10.22 -36.40
CA GLY A 23 -6.42 -9.90 -35.39
C GLY A 23 -6.92 -9.43 -34.04
N GLY A 24 -8.22 -9.22 -33.84
CA GLY A 24 -8.83 -8.83 -32.57
C GLY A 24 -9.64 -7.54 -32.63
N ARG A 25 -10.44 -7.28 -31.55
CA ARG A 25 -11.22 -6.04 -31.43
C ARG A 25 -10.34 -4.90 -30.93
N VAL A 26 -10.37 -3.77 -31.62
CA VAL A 26 -9.75 -2.52 -31.13
C VAL A 26 -10.76 -1.79 -30.25
N ILE A 27 -10.36 -1.41 -29.05
CA ILE A 27 -11.17 -0.56 -28.18
C ILE A 27 -11.12 0.86 -28.74
N LYS A 28 -12.28 1.36 -29.14
CA LYS A 28 -12.44 2.74 -29.64
C LYS A 28 -12.94 3.64 -28.52
N ASP A 29 -12.65 4.92 -28.65
CA ASP A 29 -13.34 5.95 -27.89
C ASP A 29 -14.84 5.93 -28.29
N SER A 30 -15.68 5.53 -27.34
CA SER A 30 -17.10 5.25 -27.58
C SER A 30 -17.91 5.53 -26.32
N SER A 31 -19.22 5.75 -26.49
CA SER A 31 -20.15 5.90 -25.36
C SER A 31 -20.11 4.72 -24.40
N ALA A 32 -19.85 3.51 -24.90
CA ALA A 32 -19.71 2.32 -24.06
C ALA A 32 -18.46 2.37 -23.16
N LEU A 33 -17.34 2.92 -23.66
CA LEU A 33 -16.15 3.14 -22.84
C LEU A 33 -16.39 4.23 -21.80
N GLU A 34 -17.05 5.32 -22.17
CA GLU A 34 -17.40 6.40 -21.24
C GLU A 34 -18.30 5.88 -20.11
N SER A 35 -19.37 5.15 -20.43
CA SER A 35 -20.24 4.56 -19.39
C SER A 35 -19.48 3.61 -18.48
N LEU A 36 -18.51 2.87 -18.99
CA LEU A 36 -17.65 2.01 -18.17
C LEU A 36 -16.75 2.83 -17.21
N LEU A 37 -16.17 3.93 -17.69
CA LEU A 37 -15.34 4.80 -16.86
C LEU A 37 -16.17 5.51 -15.79
N GLU A 38 -17.41 5.93 -16.11
CA GLU A 38 -18.36 6.49 -15.14
C GLU A 38 -18.73 5.47 -14.04
N GLU A 39 -18.99 4.20 -14.40
CA GLU A 39 -19.23 3.15 -13.42
C GLU A 39 -18.00 2.90 -12.54
N MET A 40 -16.80 2.92 -13.10
CA MET A 40 -15.56 2.78 -12.35
C MET A 40 -15.33 3.96 -11.41
N GLU A 41 -15.65 5.19 -11.84
CA GLU A 41 -15.60 6.38 -10.99
C GLU A 41 -16.45 6.18 -9.73
N MET A 42 -17.71 5.75 -9.89
CA MET A 42 -18.60 5.48 -8.76
C MET A 42 -18.04 4.43 -7.80
N ILE A 43 -17.48 3.33 -8.32
CA ILE A 43 -16.88 2.28 -7.50
C ILE A 43 -15.66 2.80 -6.72
N LEU A 44 -14.83 3.63 -7.34
CA LEU A 44 -13.65 4.22 -6.69
C LEU A 44 -14.05 5.26 -5.64
N LEU A 45 -15.13 6.02 -5.87
CA LEU A 45 -15.73 6.91 -4.87
C LEU A 45 -16.29 6.13 -3.67
N GLU A 46 -17.01 5.03 -3.92
CA GLU A 46 -17.50 4.15 -2.85
C GLU A 46 -16.37 3.50 -2.04
N ALA A 47 -15.18 3.35 -2.64
CA ALA A 47 -13.98 2.88 -1.97
C ALA A 47 -13.21 3.99 -1.22
N ASP A 48 -13.83 5.16 -0.98
CA ASP A 48 -13.23 6.33 -0.32
C ASP A 48 -11.95 6.87 -1.02
N MET A 49 -11.82 6.68 -2.33
CA MET A 49 -10.70 7.25 -3.08
C MET A 49 -10.93 8.76 -3.31
N GLY A 50 -9.87 9.56 -3.15
CA GLY A 50 -9.94 11.01 -3.39
C GLY A 50 -10.15 11.35 -4.88
N ILE A 51 -10.94 12.38 -5.17
CA ILE A 51 -11.36 12.78 -6.53
C ILE A 51 -10.16 12.96 -7.48
N GLU A 52 -9.12 13.68 -7.07
CA GLU A 52 -7.91 13.89 -7.89
C GLU A 52 -7.20 12.57 -8.25
N ALA A 53 -7.21 11.61 -7.33
CA ALA A 53 -6.64 10.28 -7.58
C ALA A 53 -7.50 9.47 -8.55
N ILE A 54 -8.83 9.57 -8.44
CA ILE A 54 -9.79 8.95 -9.36
C ILE A 54 -9.59 9.50 -10.77
N ASP A 55 -9.56 10.81 -10.94
CA ASP A 55 -9.33 11.46 -12.23
C ASP A 55 -8.02 10.99 -12.88
N THR A 56 -6.97 10.89 -12.08
CA THR A 56 -5.67 10.39 -12.56
C THR A 56 -5.76 8.95 -13.03
N VAL A 57 -6.40 8.06 -12.25
CA VAL A 57 -6.57 6.64 -12.59
C VAL A 57 -7.42 6.48 -13.85
N LEU A 58 -8.55 7.19 -13.95
CA LEU A 58 -9.45 7.10 -15.10
C LEU A 58 -8.77 7.61 -16.39
N ASN A 59 -8.00 8.69 -16.32
CA ASN A 59 -7.22 9.18 -17.44
C ASN A 59 -6.15 8.18 -17.90
N LEU A 60 -5.45 7.53 -16.96
CA LEU A 60 -4.49 6.48 -17.28
C LEU A 60 -5.17 5.28 -17.94
N LEU A 61 -6.34 4.85 -17.44
CA LEU A 61 -7.13 3.78 -18.00
C LEU A 61 -7.62 4.13 -19.42
N ARG A 62 -8.18 5.32 -19.60
CA ARG A 62 -8.63 5.81 -20.92
C ARG A 62 -7.49 5.72 -21.93
N ASN A 63 -6.33 6.28 -21.61
CA ASN A 63 -5.16 6.30 -22.48
C ASN A 63 -4.61 4.90 -22.80
N GLU A 64 -4.71 3.97 -21.86
CA GLU A 64 -4.24 2.60 -22.06
C GLU A 64 -5.23 1.75 -22.85
N LEU A 65 -6.53 1.96 -22.65
CA LEU A 65 -7.58 1.17 -23.30
C LEU A 65 -7.82 1.61 -24.75
N ILE A 66 -7.87 2.92 -25.04
CA ILE A 66 -8.09 3.43 -26.38
C ILE A 66 -6.97 2.95 -27.31
N GLY A 67 -7.35 2.35 -28.44
CA GLY A 67 -6.43 1.81 -29.44
C GLY A 67 -5.82 0.45 -29.08
N SER A 68 -6.06 -0.07 -27.86
CA SER A 68 -5.60 -1.41 -27.50
C SER A 68 -6.35 -2.49 -28.27
N ARG A 69 -5.63 -3.56 -28.67
CA ARG A 69 -6.22 -4.71 -29.40
C ARG A 69 -6.53 -5.85 -28.44
N LEU A 70 -7.79 -6.20 -28.31
CA LEU A 70 -8.22 -7.39 -27.60
C LEU A 70 -8.11 -8.60 -28.51
N ARG A 71 -7.28 -9.58 -28.15
CA ARG A 71 -7.20 -10.86 -28.88
C ARG A 71 -8.56 -11.57 -28.86
N LYS A 72 -8.86 -12.33 -29.92
CA LYS A 72 -10.09 -13.15 -30.01
C LYS A 72 -10.12 -14.09 -28.78
N GLY A 73 -11.20 -14.01 -27.97
CA GLY A 73 -11.34 -14.78 -26.72
C GLY A 73 -10.68 -14.15 -25.49
N ALA A 74 -10.10 -12.96 -25.58
CA ALA A 74 -9.60 -12.25 -24.39
C ALA A 74 -10.76 -11.92 -23.44
N ASN A 75 -10.57 -12.19 -22.15
CA ASN A 75 -11.50 -11.78 -21.12
C ASN A 75 -11.25 -10.29 -20.80
N LEU A 76 -12.21 -9.44 -21.19
CA LEU A 76 -12.13 -7.99 -20.99
C LEU A 76 -11.98 -7.64 -19.52
N ALA A 77 -12.62 -8.39 -18.59
CA ALA A 77 -12.49 -8.18 -17.16
C ALA A 77 -11.04 -8.27 -16.68
N LYS A 78 -10.32 -9.30 -17.15
CA LYS A 78 -8.90 -9.46 -16.81
C LYS A 78 -8.02 -8.35 -17.40
N VAL A 79 -8.38 -7.85 -18.57
CA VAL A 79 -7.67 -6.72 -19.20
C VAL A 79 -7.89 -5.45 -18.38
N LEU A 80 -9.14 -5.14 -18.02
CA LEU A 80 -9.48 -4.00 -17.17
C LEU A 80 -8.82 -4.08 -15.79
N GLU A 81 -8.90 -5.23 -15.15
CA GLU A 81 -8.25 -5.46 -13.86
C GLU A 81 -6.73 -5.21 -13.94
N ALA A 82 -6.07 -5.73 -14.97
CA ALA A 82 -4.65 -5.53 -15.19
C ALA A 82 -4.30 -4.06 -15.46
N SER A 83 -5.13 -3.35 -16.25
CA SER A 83 -4.96 -1.93 -16.52
C SER A 83 -5.18 -1.08 -15.29
N LEU A 84 -6.23 -1.37 -14.51
CA LEU A 84 -6.50 -0.70 -13.24
C LEU A 84 -5.34 -0.91 -12.24
N LYS A 85 -4.83 -2.14 -12.11
CA LYS A 85 -3.66 -2.42 -11.26
C LYS A 85 -2.42 -1.63 -11.71
N ARG A 86 -2.20 -1.46 -13.01
CA ARG A 86 -1.09 -0.64 -13.54
C ARG A 86 -1.29 0.84 -13.23
N ALA A 87 -2.51 1.37 -13.47
CA ALA A 87 -2.83 2.76 -13.17
C ALA A 87 -2.65 3.08 -11.68
N LEU A 88 -3.19 2.25 -10.78
CA LEU A 88 -3.01 2.37 -9.34
C LEU A 88 -1.53 2.29 -8.92
N ARG A 89 -0.77 1.35 -9.49
CA ARG A 89 0.68 1.26 -9.23
C ARG A 89 1.42 2.49 -9.72
N SER A 90 1.05 3.05 -10.85
CA SER A 90 1.65 4.29 -11.37
C SER A 90 1.38 5.46 -10.43
N LEU A 91 0.14 5.60 -9.94
CA LEU A 91 -0.24 6.61 -8.97
C LEU A 91 0.56 6.46 -7.65
N LEU A 92 0.63 5.23 -7.12
CA LEU A 92 1.35 4.94 -5.87
C LEU A 92 2.87 5.07 -5.99
N ARG A 93 3.42 5.01 -7.21
CA ARG A 93 4.85 5.26 -7.45
C ARG A 93 5.21 6.74 -7.47
N ALA A 94 4.26 7.62 -7.66
CA ALA A 94 4.49 9.05 -7.53
C ALA A 94 4.87 9.36 -6.07
N GLY A 95 6.11 9.77 -5.83
CA GLY A 95 6.65 9.97 -4.49
C GLY A 95 7.09 8.70 -3.76
N TYR A 96 7.14 7.55 -4.44
CA TYR A 96 7.70 6.32 -3.87
C TYR A 96 9.18 6.50 -3.55
N TRP A 97 9.54 6.11 -2.33
CA TRP A 97 10.92 5.93 -1.92
C TRP A 97 11.10 4.53 -1.35
N ASP A 98 12.26 3.92 -1.62
CA ASP A 98 12.58 2.59 -1.11
C ASP A 98 13.02 2.68 0.34
N LEU A 99 12.22 2.10 1.25
CA LEU A 99 12.51 2.09 2.69
C LEU A 99 13.79 1.34 2.99
N ASP A 100 14.00 0.16 2.38
CA ASP A 100 15.17 -0.67 2.65
C ASP A 100 16.43 0.00 2.16
N GLU A 101 16.42 0.53 0.92
CA GLU A 101 17.54 1.28 0.38
C GLU A 101 17.87 2.50 1.24
N THR A 102 16.82 3.21 1.70
CA THR A 102 16.99 4.39 2.56
C THR A 102 17.58 4.02 3.90
N VAL A 103 17.07 2.98 4.59
CA VAL A 103 17.62 2.50 5.85
C VAL A 103 19.05 2.03 5.66
N ASN A 104 19.34 1.22 4.64
CA ASN A 104 20.69 0.74 4.33
C ASN A 104 21.68 1.88 4.05
N ARG A 105 21.22 2.95 3.43
CA ARG A 105 22.06 4.14 3.16
C ARG A 105 22.32 4.95 4.43
N LEU A 106 21.25 5.26 5.19
CA LEU A 106 21.33 6.10 6.38
C LEU A 106 22.03 5.40 7.55
N SER A 107 21.87 4.07 7.71
CA SER A 107 22.55 3.31 8.77
C SER A 107 24.08 3.26 8.61
N LYS A 108 24.60 3.63 7.46
CA LYS A 108 26.06 3.72 7.19
C LYS A 108 26.63 5.13 7.44
N THR A 109 25.77 6.10 7.75
CA THR A 109 26.22 7.45 8.11
C THR A 109 26.51 7.53 9.60
N GLU A 110 27.41 8.44 9.99
CA GLU A 110 27.74 8.70 11.41
C GLU A 110 26.70 9.60 12.10
N GLU A 111 25.60 9.94 11.40
CA GLU A 111 24.59 10.90 11.91
C GLU A 111 23.68 10.34 13.00
N GLY A 112 23.82 9.07 13.34
CA GLY A 112 23.07 8.39 14.40
C GLY A 112 22.08 7.34 13.86
N PRO A 113 21.23 6.75 14.74
CA PRO A 113 20.33 5.68 14.35
C PRO A 113 19.20 6.18 13.44
N VAL A 114 18.77 5.32 12.52
CA VAL A 114 17.55 5.58 11.72
C VAL A 114 16.33 5.38 12.62
N VAL A 115 15.54 6.42 12.80
CA VAL A 115 14.36 6.40 13.66
C VAL A 115 13.09 6.28 12.80
N LEU A 116 12.31 5.22 13.04
CA LEU A 116 11.03 4.98 12.36
C LEU A 116 9.88 5.12 13.36
N MET A 117 9.01 6.10 13.17
CA MET A 117 7.81 6.27 13.98
C MET A 117 6.59 5.73 13.24
N VAL A 118 5.92 4.71 13.83
CA VAL A 118 4.72 4.09 13.27
C VAL A 118 3.49 4.65 13.97
N VAL A 119 2.65 5.36 13.20
CA VAL A 119 1.45 6.03 13.68
C VAL A 119 0.18 5.45 13.04
N GLY A 120 -0.96 5.68 13.67
CA GLY A 120 -2.28 5.24 13.18
C GLY A 120 -3.29 5.09 14.31
N VAL A 121 -4.58 4.94 13.95
CA VAL A 121 -5.67 4.73 14.91
C VAL A 121 -5.58 3.35 15.59
N ASN A 122 -6.38 3.13 16.64
CA ASN A 122 -6.37 1.85 17.36
C ASN A 122 -6.85 0.69 16.47
N GLY A 123 -6.22 -0.48 16.62
CA GLY A 123 -6.62 -1.69 15.90
C GLY A 123 -6.08 -1.85 14.48
N VAL A 124 -5.46 -0.84 13.87
CA VAL A 124 -4.96 -0.90 12.47
C VAL A 124 -3.69 -1.74 12.27
N GLY A 125 -3.15 -2.34 13.34
CA GLY A 125 -2.00 -3.25 13.23
C GLY A 125 -0.63 -2.59 13.40
N LYS A 126 -0.52 -1.41 14.06
CA LYS A 126 0.79 -0.75 14.32
C LYS A 126 1.82 -1.69 14.93
N THR A 127 1.51 -2.31 16.08
CA THR A 127 2.42 -3.22 16.79
C THR A 127 2.84 -4.40 15.92
N THR A 128 1.91 -4.97 15.16
CA THR A 128 2.20 -6.06 14.21
C THR A 128 3.13 -5.60 13.09
N SER A 129 2.92 -4.39 12.56
CA SER A 129 3.77 -3.82 11.52
C SER A 129 5.18 -3.53 12.03
N VAL A 130 5.30 -2.97 13.26
CA VAL A 130 6.59 -2.76 13.93
C VAL A 130 7.35 -4.07 14.07
N ALA A 131 6.70 -5.14 14.56
CA ALA A 131 7.32 -6.45 14.69
C ALA A 131 7.79 -7.04 13.35
N LYS A 132 7.00 -6.89 12.28
CA LYS A 132 7.38 -7.33 10.93
C LYS A 132 8.56 -6.54 10.37
N MET A 133 8.59 -5.22 10.56
CA MET A 133 9.72 -4.37 10.16
C MET A 133 10.98 -4.72 10.94
N ALA A 134 10.87 -4.88 12.26
CA ALA A 134 11.98 -5.31 13.10
C ALA A 134 12.58 -6.65 12.62
N HIS A 135 11.72 -7.65 12.36
CA HIS A 135 12.17 -8.92 11.81
C HIS A 135 12.88 -8.75 10.46
N ARG A 136 12.30 -7.95 9.55
CA ARG A 136 12.87 -7.70 8.23
C ARG A 136 14.27 -7.07 8.32
N PHE A 137 14.42 -6.01 9.14
CA PHE A 137 15.70 -5.33 9.30
C PHE A 137 16.75 -6.20 10.02
N THR A 138 16.36 -6.99 11.01
CA THR A 138 17.25 -7.96 11.65
C THR A 138 17.75 -9.00 10.64
N GLN A 139 16.89 -9.50 9.73
CA GLN A 139 17.30 -10.40 8.66
C GLN A 139 18.26 -9.75 7.63
N GLN A 140 18.23 -8.44 7.51
CA GLN A 140 19.16 -7.67 6.67
C GLN A 140 20.47 -7.33 7.39
N GLY A 141 20.63 -7.76 8.66
CA GLY A 141 21.85 -7.57 9.44
C GLY A 141 21.91 -6.23 10.19
N HIS A 142 20.78 -5.52 10.34
CA HIS A 142 20.72 -4.31 11.16
C HIS A 142 20.47 -4.64 12.62
N ASP A 143 21.13 -3.91 13.52
CA ASP A 143 20.78 -3.89 14.92
C ASP A 143 19.51 -3.07 15.14
N VAL A 144 18.53 -3.64 15.84
CA VAL A 144 17.21 -3.06 16.01
C VAL A 144 16.89 -2.85 17.48
N VAL A 145 16.42 -1.66 17.83
CA VAL A 145 15.87 -1.33 19.16
C VAL A 145 14.40 -0.97 18.98
N LEU A 146 13.53 -1.58 19.79
CA LEU A 146 12.11 -1.26 19.83
C LEU A 146 11.82 -0.30 20.98
N ALA A 147 10.95 0.69 20.75
CA ALA A 147 10.45 1.62 21.75
C ALA A 147 8.96 1.39 22.04
N ALA A 148 8.61 0.91 23.23
CA ALA A 148 7.23 0.64 23.63
C ALA A 148 6.54 1.93 24.12
N ALA A 149 6.34 2.89 23.20
CA ALA A 149 5.79 4.21 23.49
C ALA A 149 4.25 4.28 23.55
N ASP A 150 3.52 3.18 23.32
CA ASP A 150 2.05 3.08 23.50
C ASP A 150 1.73 2.79 24.98
N THR A 151 1.99 3.77 25.85
CA THR A 151 1.92 3.61 27.31
C THR A 151 0.51 3.64 27.88
N PHE A 152 -0.47 4.10 27.09
CA PHE A 152 -1.86 4.24 27.54
C PHE A 152 -2.68 2.96 27.35
N ARG A 153 -2.31 2.11 26.37
CA ARG A 153 -3.06 0.88 26.08
C ARG A 153 -2.60 -0.28 26.94
N ALA A 154 -3.59 -0.90 27.63
CA ALA A 154 -3.33 -2.11 28.39
C ALA A 154 -2.77 -3.22 27.46
N GLY A 155 -1.67 -3.83 27.86
CA GLY A 155 -1.03 -4.91 27.13
C GLY A 155 -0.24 -4.52 25.86
N ALA A 156 -0.21 -3.23 25.46
CA ALA A 156 0.58 -2.82 24.29
C ALA A 156 2.08 -2.96 24.52
N ILE A 157 2.54 -2.62 25.73
CA ILE A 157 3.94 -2.77 26.15
C ILE A 157 4.32 -4.25 26.16
N ASP A 158 3.52 -5.10 26.82
CA ASP A 158 3.77 -6.53 26.93
C ASP A 158 3.78 -7.21 25.56
N GLN A 159 2.86 -6.79 24.66
CA GLN A 159 2.80 -7.30 23.30
C GLN A 159 4.07 -6.97 22.50
N LEU A 160 4.57 -5.74 22.60
CA LEU A 160 5.79 -5.35 21.90
C LEU A 160 7.02 -6.03 22.51
N GLN A 161 7.08 -6.16 23.84
CA GLN A 161 8.14 -6.90 24.54
C GLN A 161 8.19 -8.36 24.07
N MET A 162 7.04 -9.04 23.99
CA MET A 162 6.97 -10.42 23.50
C MET A 162 7.51 -10.56 22.06
N HIS A 163 7.26 -9.56 21.21
CA HIS A 163 7.83 -9.54 19.86
C HIS A 163 9.35 -9.33 19.89
N ALA A 164 9.84 -8.42 20.74
CA ALA A 164 11.26 -8.18 20.91
C ALA A 164 12.01 -9.43 21.36
N ASP A 165 11.46 -10.13 22.37
CA ASP A 165 12.04 -11.36 22.92
C ASP A 165 12.12 -12.46 21.83
N ARG A 166 11.06 -12.63 21.02
CA ARG A 166 11.04 -13.58 19.90
C ARG A 166 12.06 -13.27 18.81
N LEU A 167 12.34 -11.99 18.59
CA LEU A 167 13.29 -11.52 17.59
C LEU A 167 14.71 -11.40 18.14
N ASN A 168 14.88 -11.59 19.45
CA ASN A 168 16.12 -11.34 20.18
C ASN A 168 16.67 -9.94 19.95
N VAL A 169 15.77 -8.94 20.00
CA VAL A 169 16.12 -7.51 19.87
C VAL A 169 15.81 -6.77 21.17
N ARG A 170 16.52 -5.66 21.43
CA ARG A 170 16.29 -4.84 22.59
C ARG A 170 14.93 -4.12 22.51
N CYS A 171 14.20 -4.07 23.62
CA CYS A 171 13.00 -3.27 23.76
C CYS A 171 13.16 -2.32 24.94
N VAL A 172 12.98 -1.02 24.67
CA VAL A 172 12.94 0.01 25.72
C VAL A 172 11.48 0.27 26.07
N SER A 173 11.15 0.12 27.33
CA SER A 173 9.80 0.29 27.85
C SER A 173 9.84 0.96 29.22
N SER A 174 8.71 1.51 29.65
CA SER A 174 8.52 1.97 31.03
C SER A 174 7.31 1.30 31.66
N GLN A 175 7.03 1.64 32.89
CA GLN A 175 5.77 1.27 33.53
C GLN A 175 4.59 1.91 32.79
N ARG A 176 3.41 1.30 32.91
CA ARG A 176 2.17 1.81 32.33
C ARG A 176 1.91 3.28 32.72
N GLY A 177 1.60 4.12 31.77
CA GLY A 177 1.40 5.55 31.98
C GLY A 177 2.68 6.38 31.99
N GLY A 178 3.84 5.77 31.71
CA GLY A 178 5.10 6.50 31.52
C GLY A 178 5.07 7.47 30.32
N ASP A 179 6.00 8.43 30.32
CA ASP A 179 6.11 9.42 29.26
C ASP A 179 6.61 8.77 27.95
N PRO A 180 5.79 8.76 26.87
CA PRO A 180 6.20 8.20 25.57
C PRO A 180 7.44 8.87 24.99
N ALA A 181 7.64 10.18 25.24
CA ALA A 181 8.78 10.93 24.72
C ALA A 181 10.08 10.52 25.41
N ALA A 182 10.02 10.23 26.73
CA ALA A 182 11.17 9.70 27.46
C ALA A 182 11.59 8.33 26.92
N ILE A 183 10.63 7.42 26.72
CA ILE A 183 10.89 6.09 26.15
C ILE A 183 11.53 6.20 24.77
N ALA A 184 11.02 7.09 23.92
CA ALA A 184 11.57 7.30 22.57
C ALA A 184 13.02 7.81 22.64
N ARG A 185 13.33 8.74 23.57
CA ARG A 185 14.68 9.26 23.78
C ARG A 185 15.63 8.16 24.27
N ASP A 186 15.22 7.40 25.29
CA ASP A 186 16.01 6.32 25.85
C ASP A 186 16.30 5.23 24.80
N ALA A 187 15.32 4.95 23.90
CA ALA A 187 15.50 4.01 22.80
C ALA A 187 16.52 4.52 21.77
N ILE A 188 16.47 5.82 21.43
CA ILE A 188 17.46 6.45 20.54
C ILE A 188 18.87 6.38 21.15
N ASP A 189 19.00 6.70 22.43
CA ASP A 189 20.29 6.65 23.12
C ASP A 189 20.78 5.21 23.26
N SER A 190 19.88 4.26 23.47
CA SER A 190 20.21 2.82 23.46
C SER A 190 20.65 2.31 22.08
N ALA A 191 20.15 2.91 20.98
CA ALA A 191 20.54 2.54 19.62
C ALA A 191 21.87 3.16 19.17
N LYS A 192 22.37 4.20 19.89
CA LYS A 192 23.69 4.81 19.64
C LYS A 192 24.83 4.08 20.36
N ALA A 193 24.50 3.31 21.40
CA ALA A 193 25.46 2.60 22.24
C ALA A 193 25.91 1.26 21.64
#